data_a61579b4e8e97815c1a18f6841b51891
#
_entry.id   a61579b4e8e97815c1a18f6841b51891
#
_cell.length_a   1.000
_cell.length_b   1.000
_cell.length_c   1.000
_cell.angle_alpha   90.00
_cell.angle_beta   90.00
_cell.angle_gamma   90.00
#
_symmetry.space_group_name_H-M   'P 1'
#
loop_
_entity.id
_entity.type
_entity.pdbx_description
1 polymer ?
#
loop_
_entity_poly.entity_id
_entity_poly.type
_entity_poly.pdbx_seq_one_letter_code
_entity_poly.pdbx_strand_id
1 'polypeptide(L)'
;MEYDVLLSMLEKREFKELKDEMENMHPVDIVEMLEDGLEYGKIDKRQMILLFRLLAKEEVLINALTDSELEEVMEEMYVDDTVDVLEEMPANVVDRLLMATDEETRQKINALLNYPEDSAGSIMNIDYISLNKEMTVADAILKIRQVGINKETIYTCYVTEKKKLI
;
A
#
# COMPACT_ATOMS: atom_id res chain seq x y z
N MET A 1 -8.98 20.17 17.48
CA MET A 1 -10.38 20.04 16.96
C MET A 1 -10.41 19.40 15.58
N GLU A 2 -9.43 19.66 14.73
CA GLU A 2 -9.35 19.09 13.36
C GLU A 2 -9.07 17.59 13.35
N TYR A 3 -8.13 17.12 14.15
CA TYR A 3 -7.69 15.71 14.17
C TYR A 3 -8.81 14.71 14.47
N ASP A 4 -9.63 14.96 15.52
CA ASP A 4 -10.73 14.06 15.90
C ASP A 4 -11.85 14.00 14.83
N VAL A 5 -12.01 15.08 14.07
CA VAL A 5 -12.96 15.13 12.93
C VAL A 5 -12.47 14.27 11.79
N LEU A 6 -11.18 14.38 11.42
CA LEU A 6 -10.57 13.58 10.37
C LEU A 6 -10.57 12.08 10.71
N LEU A 7 -10.27 11.72 11.96
CA LEU A 7 -10.39 10.33 12.42
C LEU A 7 -11.83 9.81 12.33
N SER A 8 -12.80 10.62 12.71
CA SER A 8 -14.22 10.25 12.60
C SER A 8 -14.64 10.03 11.14
N MET A 9 -14.16 10.85 10.21
CA MET A 9 -14.40 10.68 8.77
C MET A 9 -13.75 9.39 8.25
N LEU A 10 -12.52 9.09 8.68
CA LEU A 10 -11.80 7.87 8.33
C LEU A 10 -12.56 6.61 8.81
N GLU A 11 -13.03 6.60 10.07
CA GLU A 11 -13.81 5.51 10.63
C GLU A 11 -15.14 5.28 9.90
N LYS A 12 -15.80 6.39 9.51
CA LYS A 12 -17.08 6.35 8.76
C LYS A 12 -16.89 6.08 7.27
N ARG A 13 -15.65 6.02 6.79
CA ARG A 13 -15.29 5.88 5.37
C ARG A 13 -15.84 7.02 4.48
N GLU A 14 -15.89 8.22 5.02
CA GLU A 14 -16.26 9.45 4.31
C GLU A 14 -15.04 10.00 3.57
N PHE A 15 -14.47 9.21 2.64
CA PHE A 15 -13.15 9.47 2.03
C PHE A 15 -13.12 10.73 1.16
N LYS A 16 -14.24 11.09 0.55
CA LYS A 16 -14.31 12.30 -0.27
C LYS A 16 -14.22 13.56 0.60
N GLU A 17 -15.01 13.61 1.65
CA GLU A 17 -15.02 14.70 2.62
C GLU A 17 -13.68 14.80 3.34
N LEU A 18 -13.10 13.64 3.71
CA LEU A 18 -11.78 13.55 4.32
C LEU A 18 -10.70 14.13 3.40
N LYS A 19 -10.73 13.78 2.12
CA LYS A 19 -9.80 14.32 1.13
C LYS A 19 -9.96 15.83 0.98
N ASP A 20 -11.19 16.31 0.79
CA ASP A 20 -11.49 17.74 0.63
C ASP A 20 -11.00 18.57 1.84
N GLU A 21 -11.13 18.04 3.08
CA GLU A 21 -10.61 18.69 4.28
C GLU A 21 -9.08 18.67 4.33
N MET A 22 -8.44 17.55 4.03
CA MET A 22 -6.99 17.44 4.05
C MET A 22 -6.32 18.28 2.94
N GLU A 23 -6.94 18.43 1.77
CA GLU A 23 -6.46 19.32 0.69
C GLU A 23 -6.41 20.81 1.12
N ASN A 24 -7.18 21.19 2.13
CA ASN A 24 -7.16 22.55 2.69
C ASN A 24 -6.12 22.74 3.82
N MET A 25 -5.49 21.66 4.29
CA MET A 25 -4.47 21.71 5.34
C MET A 25 -3.09 22.00 4.73
N HIS A 26 -2.19 22.56 5.57
CA HIS A 26 -0.81 22.69 5.16
C HIS A 26 -0.13 21.29 5.20
N PRO A 27 0.68 20.93 4.19
CA PRO A 27 1.31 19.59 4.13
C PRO A 27 2.09 19.20 5.39
N VAL A 28 2.78 20.14 6.03
CA VAL A 28 3.50 19.88 7.28
C VAL A 28 2.56 19.48 8.41
N ASP A 29 1.39 20.14 8.52
CA ASP A 29 0.38 19.81 9.54
C ASP A 29 -0.20 18.40 9.31
N ILE A 30 -0.31 17.98 8.04
CA ILE A 30 -0.74 16.63 7.69
C ILE A 30 0.30 15.59 8.13
N VAL A 31 1.59 15.85 7.86
CA VAL A 31 2.67 14.94 8.29
C VAL A 31 2.69 14.81 9.82
N GLU A 32 2.71 15.93 10.55
CA GLU A 32 2.64 15.92 12.02
C GLU A 32 1.41 15.14 12.53
N MET A 33 0.28 15.31 11.87
CA MET A 33 -0.96 14.58 12.21
C MET A 33 -0.81 13.07 11.99
N LEU A 34 -0.17 12.63 10.92
CA LEU A 34 0.06 11.22 10.62
C LEU A 34 1.04 10.59 11.62
N GLU A 35 2.15 11.29 11.92
CA GLU A 35 3.16 10.87 12.90
C GLU A 35 2.55 10.76 14.31
N ASP A 36 1.89 11.80 14.78
CA ASP A 36 1.19 11.81 16.07
C ASP A 36 0.13 10.70 16.14
N GLY A 37 -0.58 10.49 15.04
CA GLY A 37 -1.59 9.45 14.92
C GLY A 37 -1.04 8.06 15.14
N LEU A 38 0.12 7.76 14.58
CA LEU A 38 0.83 6.49 14.76
C LEU A 38 1.43 6.38 16.17
N GLU A 39 2.15 7.42 16.63
CA GLU A 39 2.82 7.42 17.94
C GLU A 39 1.83 7.22 19.09
N TYR A 40 0.68 7.90 19.05
CA TYR A 40 -0.36 7.78 20.09
C TYR A 40 -1.37 6.66 19.81
N GLY A 41 -1.16 5.85 18.76
CA GLY A 41 -2.02 4.70 18.43
C GLY A 41 -3.46 5.08 18.06
N LYS A 42 -3.67 6.29 17.55
CA LYS A 42 -4.98 6.79 17.09
C LYS A 42 -5.32 6.35 15.67
N ILE A 43 -4.30 6.12 14.84
CA ILE A 43 -4.40 5.48 13.54
C ILE A 43 -3.52 4.24 13.52
N ASP A 44 -3.96 3.21 12.83
CA ASP A 44 -3.12 2.07 12.53
C ASP A 44 -2.34 2.28 11.21
N LYS A 45 -1.36 1.42 10.95
CA LYS A 45 -0.54 1.50 9.73
C LYS A 45 -1.37 1.41 8.44
N ARG A 46 -2.47 0.63 8.42
CA ARG A 46 -3.36 0.52 7.26
C ARG A 46 -4.13 1.81 7.00
N GLN A 47 -4.59 2.44 8.08
CA GLN A 47 -5.25 3.75 7.99
C GLN A 47 -4.29 4.83 7.51
N MET A 48 -3.02 4.79 7.96
CA MET A 48 -1.96 5.68 7.47
C MET A 48 -1.72 5.51 5.96
N ILE A 49 -1.60 4.28 5.48
CA ILE A 49 -1.43 3.98 4.05
C ILE A 49 -2.60 4.51 3.24
N LEU A 50 -3.83 4.30 3.73
CA LEU A 50 -5.02 4.82 3.07
C LEU A 50 -5.01 6.35 2.99
N LEU A 51 -4.64 7.04 4.07
CA LEU A 51 -4.50 8.50 4.10
C LEU A 51 -3.39 8.95 3.15
N PHE A 52 -2.26 8.27 3.13
CA PHE A 52 -1.16 8.54 2.20
C PHE A 52 -1.61 8.41 0.74
N ARG A 53 -2.35 7.34 0.39
CA ARG A 53 -2.91 7.15 -0.96
C ARG A 53 -3.89 8.25 -1.36
N LEU A 54 -4.74 8.70 -0.44
CA LEU A 54 -5.67 9.80 -0.69
C LEU A 54 -4.95 11.12 -1.03
N LEU A 55 -3.74 11.30 -0.49
CA LEU A 55 -2.92 12.51 -0.59
C LEU A 55 -1.71 12.35 -1.52
N ALA A 56 -1.42 11.15 -2.00
CA ALA A 56 -0.20 10.85 -2.77
C ALA A 56 -0.08 11.63 -4.09
N LYS A 57 -1.19 12.20 -4.58
CA LYS A 57 -1.18 13.15 -5.71
C LYS A 57 -0.50 14.50 -5.38
N GLU A 58 -0.23 14.75 -4.10
CA GLU A 58 0.40 15.96 -3.62
C GLU A 58 1.92 15.73 -3.50
N GLU A 59 2.68 16.09 -4.53
CA GLU A 59 4.16 16.09 -4.53
C GLU A 59 4.74 16.74 -3.26
N VAL A 60 4.03 17.72 -2.71
CA VAL A 60 4.41 18.46 -1.52
C VAL A 60 4.43 17.57 -0.27
N LEU A 61 3.46 16.65 -0.12
CA LEU A 61 3.41 15.72 1.02
C LEU A 61 4.60 14.77 1.01
N ILE A 62 4.89 14.15 -0.15
CA ILE A 62 6.03 13.25 -0.30
C ILE A 62 7.36 13.95 -0.06
N ASN A 63 7.48 15.22 -0.49
CA ASN A 63 8.67 16.04 -0.25
C ASN A 63 8.80 16.49 1.21
N ALA A 64 7.72 16.49 1.99
CA ALA A 64 7.76 16.80 3.43
C ALA A 64 8.22 15.61 4.28
N LEU A 65 8.02 14.36 3.82
CA LEU A 65 8.48 13.17 4.51
C LEU A 65 10.00 13.00 4.40
N THR A 66 10.62 12.52 5.46
CA THR A 66 12.02 12.07 5.44
C THR A 66 12.16 10.74 4.68
N ASP A 67 13.39 10.38 4.31
CA ASP A 67 13.64 9.11 3.63
C ASP A 67 13.28 7.89 4.50
N SER A 68 13.45 8.00 5.83
CA SER A 68 13.09 6.95 6.80
C SER A 68 11.59 6.75 6.90
N GLU A 69 10.80 7.84 6.92
CA GLU A 69 9.34 7.77 6.96
C GLU A 69 8.79 7.22 5.64
N LEU A 70 9.38 7.59 4.51
CA LEU A 70 9.04 6.99 3.21
C LEU A 70 9.33 5.49 3.18
N GLU A 71 10.50 5.05 3.70
CA GLU A 71 10.86 3.63 3.79
C GLU A 71 9.81 2.86 4.61
N GLU A 72 9.39 3.37 5.78
CA GLU A 72 8.36 2.76 6.61
C GLU A 72 7.01 2.67 5.88
N VAL A 73 6.60 3.72 5.17
CA VAL A 73 5.36 3.71 4.37
C VAL A 73 5.45 2.66 3.26
N MET A 74 6.56 2.63 2.52
CA MET A 74 6.76 1.70 1.41
C MET A 74 6.83 0.24 1.85
N GLU A 75 7.41 -0.06 3.02
CA GLU A 75 7.45 -1.42 3.58
C GLU A 75 6.07 -1.98 3.95
N GLU A 76 5.13 -1.11 4.30
CA GLU A 76 3.79 -1.51 4.72
C GLU A 76 2.77 -1.50 3.55
N MET A 77 3.12 -0.89 2.39
CA MET A 77 2.25 -0.86 1.21
C MET A 77 2.29 -2.19 0.45
N TYR A 78 1.15 -2.60 -0.09
CA TYR A 78 1.13 -3.68 -1.09
C TYR A 78 1.73 -3.17 -2.41
N VAL A 79 2.35 -4.09 -3.16
CA VAL A 79 3.11 -3.72 -4.37
C VAL A 79 2.23 -3.09 -5.44
N ASP A 80 1.00 -3.57 -5.62
CA ASP A 80 0.01 -3.00 -6.54
C ASP A 80 -0.42 -1.59 -6.13
N ASP A 81 -0.69 -1.35 -4.83
CA ASP A 81 -0.96 -0.03 -4.30
C ASP A 81 0.22 0.95 -4.53
N THR A 82 1.44 0.44 -4.37
CA THR A 82 2.65 1.21 -4.65
C THR A 82 2.75 1.60 -6.13
N VAL A 83 2.42 0.69 -7.04
CA VAL A 83 2.43 0.96 -8.48
C VAL A 83 1.42 2.05 -8.84
N ASP A 84 0.18 1.95 -8.32
CA ASP A 84 -0.85 2.97 -8.53
C ASP A 84 -0.40 4.37 -8.10
N VAL A 85 0.30 4.45 -6.94
CA VAL A 85 0.87 5.73 -6.47
C VAL A 85 1.96 6.22 -7.41
N LEU A 86 2.89 5.34 -7.84
CA LEU A 86 4.02 5.71 -8.69
C LEU A 86 3.58 6.18 -10.09
N GLU A 87 2.52 5.60 -10.66
CA GLU A 87 1.98 6.00 -11.97
C GLU A 87 1.47 7.45 -12.00
N GLU A 88 1.05 7.96 -10.84
CA GLU A 88 0.53 9.33 -10.71
C GLU A 88 1.61 10.36 -10.33
N MET A 89 2.86 9.94 -10.03
CA MET A 89 3.90 10.79 -9.46
C MET A 89 4.88 11.32 -10.51
N PRO A 90 5.44 12.53 -10.31
CA PRO A 90 6.57 13.04 -11.09
C PRO A 90 7.82 12.15 -10.97
N ALA A 91 8.64 12.07 -12.02
CA ALA A 91 9.80 11.17 -12.09
C ALA A 91 10.80 11.33 -10.92
N ASN A 92 11.02 12.56 -10.43
CA ASN A 92 11.91 12.80 -9.29
C ASN A 92 11.37 12.21 -7.98
N VAL A 93 10.04 12.13 -7.82
CA VAL A 93 9.38 11.52 -6.66
C VAL A 93 9.40 10.01 -6.81
N VAL A 94 9.15 9.48 -8.01
CA VAL A 94 9.26 8.05 -8.33
C VAL A 94 10.65 7.52 -7.98
N ASP A 95 11.71 8.23 -8.40
CA ASP A 95 13.10 7.83 -8.09
C ASP A 95 13.33 7.77 -6.58
N ARG A 96 12.83 8.73 -5.82
CA ARG A 96 12.97 8.78 -4.36
C ARG A 96 12.23 7.63 -3.68
N LEU A 97 10.99 7.36 -4.07
CA LEU A 97 10.19 6.24 -3.55
C LEU A 97 10.83 4.89 -3.87
N LEU A 98 11.33 4.71 -5.09
CA LEU A 98 12.03 3.48 -5.48
C LEU A 98 13.35 3.28 -4.72
N MET A 99 14.06 4.36 -4.33
CA MET A 99 15.25 4.28 -3.49
C MET A 99 14.92 3.86 -2.05
N ALA A 100 13.77 4.24 -1.52
CA ALA A 100 13.26 3.84 -0.21
C ALA A 100 12.71 2.40 -0.17
N THR A 101 12.72 1.68 -1.29
CA THR A 101 12.15 0.34 -1.42
C THR A 101 13.26 -0.72 -1.51
N ASP A 102 13.08 -1.88 -0.87
CA ASP A 102 14.01 -3.00 -0.98
C ASP A 102 14.13 -3.54 -2.41
N GLU A 103 15.22 -4.27 -2.70
CA GLU A 103 15.53 -4.74 -4.06
C GLU A 103 14.46 -5.71 -4.60
N GLU A 104 13.92 -6.61 -3.77
CA GLU A 104 12.91 -7.59 -4.20
C GLU A 104 11.60 -6.90 -4.56
N THR A 105 11.13 -5.99 -3.71
CA THR A 105 9.92 -5.20 -3.93
C THR A 105 10.07 -4.29 -5.14
N ARG A 106 11.23 -3.64 -5.32
CA ARG A 106 11.54 -2.82 -6.50
C ARG A 106 11.49 -3.61 -7.81
N GLN A 107 11.97 -4.87 -7.82
CA GLN A 107 11.86 -5.73 -9.00
C GLN A 107 10.41 -6.06 -9.32
N LYS A 108 9.57 -6.29 -8.32
CA LYS A 108 8.12 -6.53 -8.50
C LYS A 108 7.42 -5.28 -9.06
N ILE A 109 7.70 -4.11 -8.49
CA ILE A 109 7.17 -2.83 -8.97
C ILE A 109 7.55 -2.61 -10.43
N ASN A 110 8.83 -2.73 -10.77
CA ASN A 110 9.30 -2.58 -12.15
C ASN A 110 8.64 -3.57 -13.11
N ALA A 111 8.36 -4.79 -12.66
CA ALA A 111 7.67 -5.78 -13.48
C ALA A 111 6.21 -5.36 -13.76
N LEU A 112 5.50 -4.78 -12.79
CA LEU A 112 4.13 -4.29 -12.95
C LEU A 112 4.08 -3.06 -13.85
N LEU A 113 4.94 -2.07 -13.64
CA LEU A 113 5.04 -0.85 -14.45
C LEU A 113 5.36 -1.11 -15.93
N ASN A 114 5.88 -2.28 -16.28
CA ASN A 114 6.13 -2.66 -17.67
C ASN A 114 4.90 -3.21 -18.40
N TYR A 115 3.77 -3.45 -17.72
CA TYR A 115 2.54 -3.85 -18.38
C TYR A 115 1.87 -2.63 -19.04
N PRO A 116 1.24 -2.79 -20.21
CA PRO A 116 0.47 -1.72 -20.82
C PRO A 116 -0.70 -1.29 -19.93
N GLU A 117 -1.01 0.01 -19.91
CA GLU A 117 -2.25 0.52 -19.30
C GLU A 117 -3.46 -0.29 -19.79
N ASP A 118 -4.47 -0.43 -18.95
CA ASP A 118 -5.71 -1.16 -19.24
C ASP A 118 -5.51 -2.66 -19.55
N SER A 119 -4.33 -3.22 -19.29
CA SER A 119 -4.10 -4.67 -19.40
C SER A 119 -4.44 -5.39 -18.08
N ALA A 120 -4.67 -6.71 -18.13
CA ALA A 120 -4.83 -7.49 -16.92
C ALA A 120 -3.57 -7.45 -16.02
N GLY A 121 -2.40 -7.25 -16.61
CA GLY A 121 -1.13 -7.14 -15.88
C GLY A 121 -1.01 -5.84 -15.08
N SER A 122 -1.58 -4.72 -15.57
CA SER A 122 -1.51 -3.44 -14.88
C SER A 122 -2.44 -3.34 -13.65
N ILE A 123 -3.46 -4.19 -13.58
CA ILE A 123 -4.45 -4.20 -12.47
C ILE A 123 -4.38 -5.46 -11.61
N MET A 124 -3.37 -6.32 -11.82
CA MET A 124 -3.29 -7.58 -11.07
C MET A 124 -2.62 -7.39 -9.71
N ASN A 125 -3.19 -8.04 -8.69
CA ASN A 125 -2.50 -8.24 -7.43
C ASN A 125 -1.56 -9.44 -7.53
N ILE A 126 -0.29 -9.26 -7.15
CA ILE A 126 0.73 -10.31 -7.18
C ILE A 126 0.89 -11.03 -5.83
N ASP A 127 0.21 -10.55 -4.79
CA ASP A 127 0.33 -11.08 -3.43
C ASP A 127 -0.69 -12.20 -3.14
N TYR A 128 -0.88 -13.12 -4.07
CA TYR A 128 -1.74 -14.28 -3.89
C TYR A 128 -1.07 -15.42 -3.12
N ILE A 129 -1.89 -16.34 -2.60
CA ILE A 129 -1.43 -17.58 -1.97
C ILE A 129 -1.40 -18.69 -3.01
N SER A 130 -0.20 -19.22 -3.25
CA SER A 130 0.02 -20.39 -4.11
C SER A 130 0.13 -21.66 -3.26
N LEU A 131 -0.65 -22.68 -3.61
CA LEU A 131 -0.63 -24.01 -3.03
C LEU A 131 -0.06 -25.01 -4.04
N ASN A 132 0.55 -26.08 -3.55
CA ASN A 132 1.02 -27.16 -4.40
C ASN A 132 -0.05 -28.26 -4.45
N LYS A 133 -0.23 -28.92 -5.59
CA LYS A 133 -1.18 -30.03 -5.77
C LYS A 133 -0.92 -31.24 -4.86
N GLU A 134 0.33 -31.43 -4.40
CA GLU A 134 0.72 -32.52 -3.52
C GLU A 134 0.39 -32.24 -2.04
N MET A 135 -0.04 -31.02 -1.70
CA MET A 135 -0.41 -30.67 -0.33
C MET A 135 -1.72 -31.35 0.06
N THR A 136 -1.79 -31.84 1.29
CA THR A 136 -3.07 -32.20 1.90
C THR A 136 -3.86 -30.94 2.25
N VAL A 137 -5.17 -31.07 2.47
CA VAL A 137 -6.00 -29.95 2.94
C VAL A 137 -5.48 -29.39 4.27
N ALA A 138 -4.99 -30.25 5.16
CA ALA A 138 -4.40 -29.80 6.43
C ALA A 138 -3.15 -28.94 6.22
N ASP A 139 -2.24 -29.37 5.33
CA ASP A 139 -1.03 -28.60 4.99
C ASP A 139 -1.37 -27.27 4.33
N ALA A 140 -2.37 -27.26 3.43
CA ALA A 140 -2.85 -26.05 2.78
C ALA A 140 -3.38 -25.03 3.81
N ILE A 141 -4.22 -25.48 4.76
CA ILE A 141 -4.75 -24.61 5.82
C ILE A 141 -3.62 -24.06 6.70
N LEU A 142 -2.65 -24.90 7.08
CA LEU A 142 -1.48 -24.45 7.84
C LEU A 142 -0.69 -23.39 7.09
N LYS A 143 -0.43 -23.61 5.80
CA LYS A 143 0.26 -22.63 4.96
C LYS A 143 -0.52 -21.32 4.86
N ILE A 144 -1.83 -21.37 4.60
CA ILE A 144 -2.68 -20.17 4.54
C ILE A 144 -2.61 -19.37 5.84
N ARG A 145 -2.66 -20.04 6.99
CA ARG A 145 -2.54 -19.38 8.30
C ARG A 145 -1.17 -18.73 8.53
N GLN A 146 -0.09 -19.34 8.02
CA GLN A 146 1.26 -18.82 8.18
C GLN A 146 1.54 -17.61 7.30
N VAL A 147 1.14 -17.67 6.01
CA VAL A 147 1.49 -16.62 5.05
C VAL A 147 0.39 -15.58 4.86
N GLY A 148 -0.86 -15.91 5.23
CA GLY A 148 -2.01 -15.04 4.99
C GLY A 148 -2.03 -13.76 5.83
N ILE A 149 -1.22 -13.70 6.91
CA ILE A 149 -1.10 -12.50 7.75
C ILE A 149 -0.52 -11.33 6.93
N ASN A 150 0.37 -11.64 5.98
CA ASN A 150 1.07 -10.65 5.15
C ASN A 150 0.44 -10.56 3.74
N LYS A 151 -0.81 -10.99 3.56
CA LYS A 151 -1.52 -10.95 2.28
C LYS A 151 -2.73 -10.03 2.38
N GLU A 152 -2.96 -9.23 1.36
CA GLU A 152 -4.11 -8.36 1.27
C GLU A 152 -5.43 -9.16 1.37
N THR A 153 -5.46 -10.32 0.72
CA THR A 153 -6.64 -11.19 0.73
C THR A 153 -6.27 -12.67 0.77
N ILE A 154 -7.10 -13.46 1.46
CA ILE A 154 -7.01 -14.92 1.52
C ILE A 154 -8.27 -15.61 0.98
N TYR A 155 -9.19 -14.86 0.36
CA TYR A 155 -10.46 -15.41 -0.14
C TYR A 155 -10.27 -16.40 -1.28
N THR A 156 -9.18 -16.24 -2.05
CA THR A 156 -8.85 -17.14 -3.16
C THR A 156 -7.40 -17.58 -3.05
N CYS A 157 -7.19 -18.90 -3.08
CA CYS A 157 -5.87 -19.50 -3.16
C CYS A 157 -5.76 -20.29 -4.46
N TYR A 158 -4.58 -20.24 -5.08
CA TYR A 158 -4.36 -20.88 -6.38
C TYR A 158 -3.52 -22.14 -6.23
N VAL A 159 -3.95 -23.25 -6.82
CA VAL A 159 -3.13 -24.46 -6.89
C VAL A 159 -2.25 -24.36 -8.14
N THR A 160 -0.93 -24.42 -7.92
CA THR A 160 0.03 -24.24 -9.01
C THR A 160 1.04 -25.38 -9.07
N GLU A 161 1.51 -25.69 -10.27
CA GLU A 161 2.63 -26.55 -10.51
C GLU A 161 3.68 -25.83 -11.39
N LYS A 162 4.93 -25.70 -10.91
CA LYS A 162 6.00 -24.96 -11.62
C LYS A 162 5.56 -23.54 -12.04
N LYS A 163 4.90 -22.82 -11.14
CA LYS A 163 4.33 -21.47 -11.35
C LYS A 163 3.20 -21.40 -12.41
N LYS A 164 2.59 -22.52 -12.78
CA LYS A 164 1.42 -22.54 -13.65
C LYS A 164 0.19 -22.99 -12.87
N LEU A 165 -0.91 -22.31 -13.10
CA LEU A 165 -2.21 -22.67 -12.55
C LEU A 165 -2.63 -24.05 -13.10
N ILE A 166 -3.16 -24.93 -12.25
CA ILE A 166 -3.65 -26.26 -12.60
C ILE A 166 -5.08 -26.47 -12.11
#